data_5864e0177c5733f951734f233678c338
#
_entry.id   5864e0177c5733f951734f233678c338
#
_cell.length_a   1.000
_cell.length_b   1.000
_cell.length_c   1.000
_cell.angle_alpha   90.00
_cell.angle_beta   90.00
_cell.angle_gamma   90.00
#
_symmetry.space_group_name_H-M   'P 1'
#
loop_
_entity.id
_entity.type
_entity.pdbx_description
1 polymer ?
#
loop_
_entity_poly.entity_id
_entity_poly.type
_entity_poly.pdbx_seq_one_letter_code
_entity_poly.pdbx_strand_id
1 'polypeptide(L)'
;MEGRVLSLKGKTKKKVALPELFEESYRPDLIKKAVVVSQANRRQAYGPQRTAGLKTSAHSWGSGRGVAQVPRLKNSSRVARVPQAVGGRRAHPPSVARVFIEKINKKEKQRAIRSAIAATANPDLVKARGHRFDATLPLIVEDAFEDLASTRQIAVVLAALNVWQDVDKA
;
A
#
# COMPACT_ATOMS: atom_id res chain seq x y z
N MET A 1 -5.91 12.12 28.95
CA MET A 1 -4.86 12.91 28.28
C MET A 1 -5.39 14.29 27.90
N GLU A 2 -4.60 15.39 28.02
CA GLU A 2 -5.02 16.74 27.59
C GLU A 2 -4.28 17.17 26.32
N GLY A 3 -5.01 17.73 25.38
CA GLY A 3 -4.46 18.31 24.16
C GLY A 3 -4.53 19.84 24.16
N ARG A 4 -3.61 20.51 23.43
CA ARG A 4 -3.59 21.96 23.27
C ARG A 4 -4.09 22.31 21.86
N VAL A 5 -5.17 23.09 21.76
CA VAL A 5 -5.65 23.61 20.49
C VAL A 5 -4.82 24.83 20.11
N LEU A 6 -4.19 24.78 18.96
CA LEU A 6 -3.36 25.83 18.40
C LEU A 6 -4.15 26.67 17.38
N SER A 7 -3.88 27.97 17.36
CA SER A 7 -4.36 28.85 16.31
C SER A 7 -3.53 28.67 15.02
N LEU A 8 -4.00 29.21 13.90
CA LEU A 8 -3.25 29.27 12.64
C LEU A 8 -1.87 29.98 12.76
N LYS A 9 -1.66 30.75 13.82
CA LYS A 9 -0.38 31.42 14.13
C LYS A 9 0.50 30.63 15.12
N GLY A 10 0.17 29.38 15.42
CA GLY A 10 0.92 28.53 16.36
C GLY A 10 0.73 28.86 17.85
N LYS A 11 -0.17 29.80 18.21
CA LYS A 11 -0.43 30.18 19.62
C LYS A 11 -1.50 29.24 20.21
N THR A 12 -1.30 28.80 21.45
CA THR A 12 -2.27 28.02 22.22
C THR A 12 -3.52 28.84 22.52
N LYS A 13 -4.71 28.37 22.10
CA LYS A 13 -6.02 29.00 22.38
C LYS A 13 -6.70 28.40 23.61
N LYS A 14 -6.83 27.08 23.64
CA LYS A 14 -7.53 26.36 24.71
C LYS A 14 -6.94 24.98 24.91
N LYS A 15 -7.19 24.39 26.07
CA LYS A 15 -6.94 22.97 26.34
C LYS A 15 -8.23 22.19 26.14
N VAL A 16 -8.13 20.98 25.59
CA VAL A 16 -9.26 20.08 25.37
C VAL A 16 -8.89 18.70 25.91
N ALA A 17 -9.82 18.06 26.61
CA ALA A 17 -9.67 16.66 26.99
C ALA A 17 -9.72 15.80 25.74
N LEU A 18 -8.71 14.95 25.56
CA LEU A 18 -8.66 14.00 24.43
C LEU A 18 -9.55 12.79 24.71
N PRO A 19 -10.16 12.20 23.69
CA PRO A 19 -10.89 10.95 23.82
C PRO A 19 -10.01 9.82 24.36
N GLU A 20 -10.61 8.85 25.05
CA GLU A 20 -9.93 7.63 25.55
C GLU A 20 -9.21 6.83 24.46
N LEU A 21 -9.57 7.04 23.21
CA LEU A 21 -8.93 6.46 22.03
C LEU A 21 -7.42 6.67 22.00
N PHE A 22 -6.91 7.80 22.50
CA PHE A 22 -5.48 8.11 22.53
C PHE A 22 -4.71 7.41 23.65
N GLU A 23 -5.43 6.75 24.57
CA GLU A 23 -4.86 5.97 25.69
C GLU A 23 -4.79 4.47 25.39
N GLU A 24 -5.27 4.05 24.18
CA GLU A 24 -5.18 2.64 23.77
C GLU A 24 -3.71 2.18 23.57
N SER A 25 -3.47 0.91 23.89
CA SER A 25 -2.14 0.30 23.74
C SER A 25 -1.71 0.20 22.28
N TYR A 26 -0.43 0.47 22.01
CA TYR A 26 0.14 0.32 20.68
C TYR A 26 0.28 -1.17 20.30
N ARG A 27 -0.39 -1.60 19.23
CA ARG A 27 -0.46 -2.97 18.72
C ARG A 27 0.03 -3.03 17.27
N PRO A 28 1.35 -3.06 17.04
CA PRO A 28 1.92 -3.10 15.68
C PRO A 28 1.54 -4.37 14.90
N ASP A 29 1.31 -5.48 15.59
CA ASP A 29 0.83 -6.75 15.03
C ASP A 29 -0.50 -6.60 14.28
N LEU A 30 -1.51 -5.98 14.94
CA LEU A 30 -2.83 -5.76 14.35
C LEU A 30 -2.77 -4.71 13.23
N ILE A 31 -1.99 -3.65 13.41
CA ILE A 31 -1.81 -2.60 12.41
C ILE A 31 -1.19 -3.21 11.14
N LYS A 32 -0.11 -4.00 11.28
CA LYS A 32 0.53 -4.69 10.15
C LYS A 32 -0.46 -5.59 9.41
N LYS A 33 -1.23 -6.41 10.14
CA LYS A 33 -2.25 -7.29 9.56
C LYS A 33 -3.28 -6.49 8.75
N ALA A 34 -3.82 -5.41 9.33
CA ALA A 34 -4.82 -4.56 8.67
C ALA A 34 -4.26 -3.88 7.41
N VAL A 35 -3.01 -3.41 7.44
CA VAL A 35 -2.34 -2.79 6.30
C VAL A 35 -2.12 -3.81 5.17
N VAL A 36 -1.61 -5.01 5.48
CA VAL A 36 -1.40 -6.07 4.48
C VAL A 36 -2.70 -6.45 3.79
N VAL A 37 -3.78 -6.66 4.55
CA VAL A 37 -5.13 -6.95 4.01
C VAL A 37 -5.61 -5.79 3.13
N SER A 38 -5.46 -4.55 3.56
CA SER A 38 -5.84 -3.37 2.77
C SER A 38 -5.05 -3.26 1.46
N GLN A 39 -3.74 -3.52 1.50
CA GLN A 39 -2.89 -3.54 0.32
C GLN A 39 -3.25 -4.68 -0.64
N ALA A 40 -3.50 -5.89 -0.11
CA ALA A 40 -3.94 -7.03 -0.92
C ALA A 40 -5.25 -6.72 -1.66
N ASN A 41 -6.22 -6.08 -0.99
CA ASN A 41 -7.51 -5.74 -1.57
C ASN A 41 -7.46 -4.63 -2.64
N ARG A 42 -6.38 -3.83 -2.66
CA ARG A 42 -6.15 -2.81 -3.71
C ARG A 42 -5.45 -3.37 -4.94
N ARG A 43 -4.86 -4.56 -4.85
CA ARG A 43 -4.11 -5.16 -5.96
C ARG A 43 -5.05 -5.62 -7.05
N GLN A 44 -4.74 -5.22 -8.27
CA GLN A 44 -5.39 -5.74 -9.47
C GLN A 44 -4.61 -6.95 -9.98
N ALA A 45 -5.30 -8.05 -10.27
CA ALA A 45 -4.69 -9.21 -10.91
C ALA A 45 -4.26 -8.88 -12.34
N TYR A 46 -3.07 -9.28 -12.71
CA TYR A 46 -2.55 -9.12 -14.07
C TYR A 46 -1.89 -10.40 -14.54
N GLY A 47 -1.82 -10.59 -15.84
CA GLY A 47 -1.17 -11.72 -16.45
C GLY A 47 -1.26 -11.68 -17.98
N PRO A 48 -0.47 -12.49 -18.67
CA PRO A 48 -0.55 -12.63 -20.12
C PRO A 48 -1.89 -13.24 -20.54
N GLN A 49 -2.19 -13.11 -21.83
CA GLN A 49 -3.34 -13.78 -22.39
C GLN A 49 -3.28 -15.29 -22.10
N ARG A 50 -4.41 -15.91 -21.74
CA ARG A 50 -4.51 -17.33 -21.37
C ARG A 50 -3.91 -18.28 -22.40
N THR A 51 -3.96 -17.90 -23.68
CA THR A 51 -3.44 -18.68 -24.80
C THR A 51 -2.07 -18.21 -25.28
N ALA A 52 -1.37 -17.35 -24.51
CA ALA A 52 -0.03 -16.88 -24.87
C ALA A 52 0.96 -18.06 -25.02
N GLY A 53 1.69 -18.09 -26.10
CA GLY A 53 2.63 -19.16 -26.44
C GLY A 53 1.95 -20.46 -26.96
N LEU A 54 0.61 -20.51 -27.02
CA LEU A 54 -0.15 -21.64 -27.56
C LEU A 54 -0.73 -21.36 -28.96
N LYS A 55 -0.84 -20.12 -29.38
CA LYS A 55 -1.38 -19.69 -30.68
C LYS A 55 -0.36 -19.89 -31.80
N THR A 56 0.02 -21.13 -32.06
CA THR A 56 0.94 -21.49 -33.12
C THR A 56 0.39 -22.70 -33.89
N SER A 57 0.78 -22.85 -35.16
CA SER A 57 0.45 -24.01 -36.00
C SER A 57 1.30 -25.26 -35.68
N ALA A 58 2.13 -25.22 -34.64
CA ALA A 58 2.99 -26.31 -34.25
C ALA A 58 2.18 -27.58 -33.87
N HIS A 59 2.57 -28.71 -34.38
CA HIS A 59 2.04 -30.04 -34.05
C HIS A 59 3.16 -31.06 -34.03
N SER A 60 2.93 -32.20 -33.41
CA SER A 60 3.91 -33.30 -33.46
C SER A 60 3.96 -33.91 -34.85
N TRP A 61 5.17 -34.22 -35.32
CA TRP A 61 5.36 -34.91 -36.61
C TRP A 61 5.11 -36.43 -36.54
N GLY A 62 4.79 -36.93 -35.33
CA GLY A 62 4.58 -38.37 -35.11
C GLY A 62 5.90 -39.13 -34.91
N SER A 63 5.79 -40.45 -34.94
CA SER A 63 6.90 -41.40 -34.81
C SER A 63 7.60 -41.65 -36.16
N GLY A 64 8.75 -42.31 -36.13
CA GLY A 64 9.48 -42.76 -37.32
C GLY A 64 10.33 -41.69 -38.03
N ARG A 65 10.50 -40.50 -37.44
CA ARG A 65 11.26 -39.38 -38.02
C ARG A 65 12.63 -39.15 -37.39
N GLY A 66 13.04 -39.96 -36.43
CA GLY A 66 14.33 -39.81 -35.76
C GLY A 66 14.49 -38.55 -34.91
N VAL A 67 13.41 -37.81 -34.63
CA VAL A 67 13.39 -36.58 -33.83
C VAL A 67 12.42 -36.69 -32.67
N ALA A 68 12.66 -35.93 -31.61
CA ALA A 68 11.77 -35.89 -30.45
C ALA A 68 10.33 -35.50 -30.86
N GLN A 69 9.34 -36.20 -30.31
CA GLN A 69 7.93 -36.00 -30.57
C GLN A 69 7.35 -34.76 -29.87
N VAL A 70 7.98 -33.62 -30.06
CA VAL A 70 7.52 -32.32 -29.56
C VAL A 70 6.86 -31.52 -30.69
N PRO A 71 5.92 -30.62 -30.37
CA PRO A 71 5.28 -29.80 -31.39
C PRO A 71 6.29 -28.92 -32.13
N ARG A 72 6.32 -29.03 -33.45
CA ARG A 72 7.19 -28.28 -34.35
C ARG A 72 6.37 -27.52 -35.39
N LEU A 73 6.91 -26.41 -35.88
CA LEU A 73 6.30 -25.69 -37.00
C LEU A 73 6.37 -26.52 -38.29
N LYS A 74 5.34 -26.44 -39.13
CA LYS A 74 5.22 -27.25 -40.35
C LYS A 74 6.44 -27.11 -41.27
N ASN A 75 6.95 -25.91 -41.47
CA ASN A 75 8.03 -25.58 -42.40
C ASN A 75 9.37 -25.27 -41.69
N SER A 76 9.53 -25.68 -40.42
CA SER A 76 10.73 -25.42 -39.65
C SER A 76 10.93 -26.49 -38.59
N SER A 77 12.17 -26.82 -38.26
CA SER A 77 12.50 -27.70 -37.16
C SER A 77 12.25 -27.06 -35.77
N ARG A 78 11.90 -25.75 -35.71
CA ARG A 78 11.67 -25.02 -34.47
C ARG A 78 10.54 -25.62 -33.66
N VAL A 79 10.83 -25.91 -32.40
CA VAL A 79 9.83 -26.39 -31.42
C VAL A 79 9.05 -25.20 -30.89
N ALA A 80 7.75 -25.37 -30.63
CA ALA A 80 6.87 -24.36 -30.05
C ALA A 80 5.84 -24.98 -29.10
N ARG A 81 5.00 -24.19 -28.45
CA ARG A 81 3.89 -24.57 -27.55
C ARG A 81 4.31 -25.18 -26.21
N VAL A 82 5.45 -25.83 -26.11
CA VAL A 82 5.92 -26.50 -24.88
C VAL A 82 6.79 -25.57 -24.05
N PRO A 83 6.79 -25.66 -22.71
CA PRO A 83 7.52 -24.70 -21.87
C PRO A 83 9.04 -24.82 -21.97
N GLN A 84 9.56 -25.98 -22.31
CA GLN A 84 11.00 -26.23 -22.49
C GLN A 84 11.58 -25.66 -23.80
N ALA A 85 10.71 -25.23 -24.73
CA ALA A 85 11.16 -24.65 -26.00
C ALA A 85 11.46 -23.18 -25.89
N VAL A 86 12.48 -22.70 -26.62
CA VAL A 86 12.76 -21.26 -26.77
C VAL A 86 11.58 -20.61 -27.51
N GLY A 87 10.95 -19.61 -26.86
CA GLY A 87 9.74 -18.97 -27.39
C GLY A 87 8.45 -19.80 -27.22
N GLY A 88 8.49 -20.87 -26.44
CA GLY A 88 7.30 -21.63 -26.04
C GLY A 88 6.47 -20.92 -24.96
N ARG A 89 5.41 -21.55 -24.48
CA ARG A 89 4.58 -21.00 -23.41
C ARG A 89 5.30 -21.03 -22.08
N ARG A 90 4.99 -20.09 -21.20
CA ARG A 90 5.40 -20.18 -19.79
C ARG A 90 4.59 -21.28 -19.09
N ALA A 91 5.24 -22.14 -18.30
CA ALA A 91 4.59 -23.29 -17.65
C ALA A 91 3.50 -22.85 -16.66
N HIS A 92 3.82 -21.88 -15.79
CA HIS A 92 2.92 -21.33 -14.77
C HIS A 92 2.91 -19.80 -14.88
N PRO A 93 2.19 -19.23 -15.86
CA PRO A 93 2.08 -17.78 -15.98
C PRO A 93 1.19 -17.20 -14.88
N PRO A 94 1.39 -15.93 -14.51
CA PRO A 94 0.43 -15.24 -13.67
C PRO A 94 -0.93 -15.18 -14.37
N SER A 95 -2.02 -15.25 -13.60
CA SER A 95 -3.38 -15.28 -14.13
C SER A 95 -4.18 -14.08 -13.64
N VAL A 96 -4.95 -13.46 -14.54
CA VAL A 96 -5.93 -12.42 -14.19
C VAL A 96 -7.11 -12.95 -13.37
N ALA A 97 -7.31 -14.27 -13.32
CA ALA A 97 -8.32 -14.90 -12.49
C ALA A 97 -7.87 -15.09 -11.03
N ARG A 98 -6.64 -14.71 -10.69
CA ARG A 98 -6.14 -14.80 -9.32
C ARG A 98 -6.89 -13.84 -8.41
N VAL A 99 -7.43 -14.36 -7.31
CA VAL A 99 -8.12 -13.59 -6.27
C VAL A 99 -7.09 -13.18 -5.21
N PHE A 100 -6.96 -11.87 -4.96
CA PHE A 100 -6.09 -11.29 -3.94
C PHE A 100 -6.86 -10.82 -2.70
N ILE A 101 -8.19 -10.97 -2.72
CA ILE A 101 -9.05 -10.47 -1.65
C ILE A 101 -8.80 -11.26 -0.38
N GLU A 102 -8.39 -10.55 0.66
CA GLU A 102 -8.23 -11.07 2.00
C GLU A 102 -9.27 -10.46 2.94
N LYS A 103 -9.67 -11.21 3.96
CA LYS A 103 -10.64 -10.78 4.97
C LYS A 103 -9.96 -10.57 6.32
N ILE A 104 -10.40 -9.56 7.04
CA ILE A 104 -10.06 -9.29 8.43
C ILE A 104 -11.34 -9.12 9.24
N ASN A 105 -11.35 -9.58 10.49
CA ASN A 105 -12.49 -9.41 11.37
C ASN A 105 -12.74 -7.93 11.65
N LYS A 106 -14.01 -7.51 11.65
CA LYS A 106 -14.41 -6.11 11.88
C LYS A 106 -13.85 -5.55 13.19
N LYS A 107 -13.90 -6.32 14.28
CA LYS A 107 -13.36 -5.93 15.58
C LYS A 107 -11.83 -5.79 15.56
N GLU A 108 -11.11 -6.69 14.87
CA GLU A 108 -9.65 -6.58 14.71
C GLU A 108 -9.28 -5.32 13.93
N LYS A 109 -9.98 -5.04 12.82
CA LYS A 109 -9.77 -3.81 12.04
C LYS A 109 -10.00 -2.56 12.87
N GLN A 110 -11.09 -2.53 13.67
CA GLN A 110 -11.39 -1.39 14.55
C GLN A 110 -10.28 -1.19 15.60
N ARG A 111 -9.82 -2.26 16.25
CA ARG A 111 -8.70 -2.18 17.21
C ARG A 111 -7.40 -1.72 16.55
N ALA A 112 -7.12 -2.19 15.34
CA ALA A 112 -5.95 -1.73 14.59
C ALA A 112 -6.00 -0.22 14.31
N ILE A 113 -7.16 0.30 13.90
CA ILE A 113 -7.36 1.73 13.65
C ILE A 113 -7.20 2.55 14.94
N ARG A 114 -7.84 2.13 16.04
CA ARG A 114 -7.72 2.78 17.34
C ARG A 114 -6.27 2.84 17.81
N SER A 115 -5.58 1.70 17.78
CA SER A 115 -4.17 1.62 18.13
C SER A 115 -3.26 2.48 17.23
N ALA A 116 -3.59 2.60 15.94
CA ALA A 116 -2.84 3.48 15.03
C ALA A 116 -3.06 4.98 15.35
N ILE A 117 -4.29 5.36 15.72
CA ILE A 117 -4.59 6.73 16.15
C ILE A 117 -3.89 7.04 17.48
N ALA A 118 -3.92 6.12 18.45
CA ALA A 118 -3.20 6.28 19.72
C ALA A 118 -1.69 6.46 19.50
N ALA A 119 -1.09 5.73 18.56
CA ALA A 119 0.32 5.86 18.22
C ALA A 119 0.72 7.25 17.72
N THR A 120 -0.20 8.02 17.12
CA THR A 120 0.07 9.39 16.66
C THR A 120 0.29 10.39 17.80
N ALA A 121 -0.12 10.07 19.01
CA ALA A 121 0.14 10.88 20.20
C ALA A 121 1.52 10.65 20.80
N ASN A 122 2.22 9.58 20.39
CA ASN A 122 3.54 9.24 20.94
C ASN A 122 4.64 9.81 20.02
N PRO A 123 5.42 10.81 20.46
CA PRO A 123 6.45 11.45 19.65
C PRO A 123 7.58 10.50 19.24
N ASP A 124 7.91 9.50 20.07
CA ASP A 124 8.98 8.55 19.76
C ASP A 124 8.59 7.62 18.60
N LEU A 125 7.34 7.14 18.58
CA LEU A 125 6.83 6.32 17.49
C LEU A 125 6.74 7.11 16.18
N VAL A 126 6.31 8.38 16.26
CA VAL A 126 6.21 9.25 15.08
C VAL A 126 7.61 9.57 14.53
N LYS A 127 8.60 9.88 15.38
CA LYS A 127 10.00 10.08 14.97
C LYS A 127 10.62 8.80 14.39
N ALA A 128 10.34 7.64 14.99
CA ALA A 128 10.82 6.35 14.49
C ALA A 128 10.29 6.01 13.09
N ARG A 129 9.12 6.52 12.71
CA ARG A 129 8.58 6.45 11.34
C ARG A 129 9.32 7.36 10.36
N GLY A 130 10.14 8.28 10.85
CA GLY A 130 10.96 9.17 10.05
C GLY A 130 10.40 10.58 9.88
N HIS A 131 9.34 10.95 10.62
CA HIS A 131 8.78 12.31 10.63
C HIS A 131 9.72 13.29 11.35
N ARG A 132 9.77 14.53 10.86
CA ARG A 132 10.58 15.64 11.42
C ARG A 132 9.66 16.76 11.88
N PHE A 133 9.61 16.99 13.18
CA PHE A 133 8.77 18.03 13.79
C PHE A 133 9.35 18.47 15.11
N ASP A 134 9.09 19.73 15.47
CA ASP A 134 9.41 20.32 16.77
C ASP A 134 8.14 20.71 17.54
N ALA A 135 6.97 20.23 17.09
CA ALA A 135 5.68 20.46 17.70
C ALA A 135 5.35 19.43 18.79
N THR A 136 4.48 19.82 19.73
CA THR A 136 3.93 18.88 20.71
C THR A 136 2.82 18.04 20.09
N LEU A 137 2.85 16.72 20.27
CA LEU A 137 1.82 15.81 19.80
C LEU A 137 0.82 15.43 20.92
N PRO A 138 -0.44 15.13 20.58
CA PRO A 138 -1.05 15.28 19.27
C PRO A 138 -1.24 16.74 18.87
N LEU A 139 -1.02 17.05 17.60
CA LEU A 139 -1.20 18.38 17.05
C LEU A 139 -2.70 18.63 16.79
N ILE A 140 -3.28 19.59 17.49
CA ILE A 140 -4.69 19.96 17.35
C ILE A 140 -4.74 21.42 16.91
N VAL A 141 -5.41 21.66 15.80
CA VAL A 141 -5.54 22.99 15.20
C VAL A 141 -7.02 23.42 15.23
N GLU A 142 -7.26 24.71 15.22
CA GLU A 142 -8.61 25.27 15.16
C GLU A 142 -9.31 24.98 13.81
N ASP A 143 -10.63 24.96 13.82
CA ASP A 143 -11.49 24.61 12.68
C ASP A 143 -11.27 25.58 11.47
N ALA A 144 -10.84 26.82 11.71
CA ALA A 144 -10.47 27.77 10.66
C ALA A 144 -9.36 27.26 9.72
N PHE A 145 -8.66 26.18 10.07
CA PHE A 145 -7.70 25.52 9.20
C PHE A 145 -8.37 24.86 7.99
N GLU A 146 -9.60 24.38 8.13
CA GLU A 146 -10.37 23.73 7.05
C GLU A 146 -10.81 24.72 5.97
N ASP A 147 -10.94 26.00 6.31
CA ASP A 147 -11.35 27.06 5.38
C ASP A 147 -10.21 27.58 4.49
N LEU A 148 -8.98 27.07 4.67
CA LEU A 148 -7.82 27.53 3.91
C LEU A 148 -7.83 26.94 2.49
N ALA A 149 -8.07 27.79 1.48
CA ALA A 149 -8.09 27.37 0.08
C ALA A 149 -6.75 27.53 -0.65
N SER A 150 -5.81 28.36 -0.11
CA SER A 150 -4.54 28.68 -0.77
C SER A 150 -3.38 27.84 -0.22
N THR A 151 -2.64 27.16 -1.09
CA THR A 151 -1.43 26.39 -0.73
C THR A 151 -0.37 27.27 -0.04
N ARG A 152 -0.23 28.55 -0.47
CA ARG A 152 0.68 29.52 0.17
C ARG A 152 0.30 29.80 1.62
N GLN A 153 -0.98 29.93 1.92
CA GLN A 153 -1.46 30.14 3.29
C GLN A 153 -1.21 28.89 4.15
N ILE A 154 -1.48 27.71 3.61
CA ILE A 154 -1.20 26.44 4.30
C ILE A 154 0.28 26.30 4.64
N ALA A 155 1.19 26.62 3.71
CA ALA A 155 2.63 26.57 3.94
C ALA A 155 3.06 27.49 5.12
N VAL A 156 2.52 28.71 5.18
CA VAL A 156 2.79 29.65 6.27
C VAL A 156 2.27 29.12 7.62
N VAL A 157 1.09 28.52 7.64
CA VAL A 157 0.50 27.93 8.85
C VAL A 157 1.31 26.71 9.32
N LEU A 158 1.70 25.80 8.42
CA LEU A 158 2.52 24.63 8.76
C LEU A 158 3.90 25.02 9.30
N ALA A 159 4.48 26.10 8.77
CA ALA A 159 5.72 26.67 9.31
C ALA A 159 5.51 27.23 10.72
N ALA A 160 4.41 27.96 10.97
CA ALA A 160 4.06 28.49 12.28
C ALA A 160 3.76 27.38 13.33
N LEU A 161 3.31 26.21 12.87
CA LEU A 161 3.06 25.01 13.69
C LEU A 161 4.31 24.15 13.90
N ASN A 162 5.48 24.52 13.35
CA ASN A 162 6.74 23.78 13.42
C ASN A 162 6.69 22.35 12.84
N VAL A 163 5.90 22.15 11.78
CA VAL A 163 5.80 20.88 11.05
C VAL A 163 6.21 20.98 9.59
N TRP A 164 6.64 22.17 9.13
CA TRP A 164 7.04 22.39 7.75
C TRP A 164 8.21 21.51 7.29
N GLN A 165 9.15 21.20 8.19
CA GLN A 165 10.30 20.33 7.88
C GLN A 165 9.90 18.94 7.42
N ASP A 166 8.75 18.44 7.86
CA ASP A 166 8.24 17.13 7.45
C ASP A 166 7.68 17.17 6.03
N VAL A 167 7.03 18.25 5.67
CA VAL A 167 6.48 18.50 4.32
C VAL A 167 7.60 18.72 3.30
N ASP A 168 8.64 19.48 3.67
CA ASP A 168 9.80 19.76 2.81
C ASP A 168 10.62 18.50 2.51
N LYS A 169 10.57 17.51 3.41
CA LYS A 169 11.21 16.21 3.24
C LYS A 169 10.45 15.27 2.29
N ALA A 170 9.11 15.41 2.20
CA ALA A 170 8.24 14.51 1.45
C ALA A 170 8.35 14.72 -0.07
#